data_f6291ba75f0d0a2b9f8c690d8714bad5
#
_entry.id   f6291ba75f0d0a2b9f8c690d8714bad5
#
_cell.length_a   1.000
_cell.length_b   1.000
_cell.length_c   1.000
_cell.angle_alpha   90.00
_cell.angle_beta   90.00
_cell.angle_gamma   90.00
#
_symmetry.space_group_name_H-M   'P 1'
#
loop_
_entity.id
_entity.type
_entity.pdbx_description
1 polymer ?
#
loop_
_entity_poly.entity_id
_entity_poly.type
_entity_poly.pdbx_seq_one_letter_code
_entity_poly.pdbx_strand_id
1 'polypeptide(L)'
;IWNNFSATGIYTGQKVKFPFHISYQWENDKIIEEFQFFDMYHFEKEANAKSSKNLTNEKVGFILELSVNKGYTLANVKALLEDLTTFMRKNEPDAYDYGYYISQNSKKITLIEKYKNSEAAILHADNFENGPNMKPFLDTFTIKSFILIGNSSEELKNRIKAYGVE
;
A
#
# COMPACT_ATOMS: atom_id res chain seq x y z
N ILE A 1 -33.43 21.94 -21.73
CA ILE A 1 -32.90 21.21 -22.90
C ILE A 1 -32.78 19.75 -22.55
N TRP A 2 -33.28 18.84 -23.41
CA TRP A 2 -33.08 17.39 -23.28
C TRP A 2 -31.92 16.94 -24.18
N ASN A 3 -30.99 16.19 -23.64
CA ASN A 3 -29.86 15.63 -24.35
C ASN A 3 -29.67 14.17 -23.98
N ASN A 4 -28.85 13.46 -24.76
CA ASN A 4 -28.36 12.13 -24.42
C ASN A 4 -26.86 12.20 -24.08
N PHE A 5 -26.51 11.72 -22.92
CA PHE A 5 -25.14 11.52 -22.53
C PHE A 5 -24.69 10.12 -22.92
N SER A 6 -23.45 9.99 -23.39
CA SER A 6 -22.84 8.70 -23.67
C SER A 6 -21.37 8.75 -23.28
N ALA A 7 -20.93 7.77 -22.52
CA ALA A 7 -19.55 7.65 -22.05
C ALA A 7 -19.17 6.18 -21.88
N THR A 8 -17.85 5.95 -21.68
CA THR A 8 -17.33 4.66 -21.24
C THR A 8 -16.63 4.89 -19.91
N GLY A 9 -17.02 4.12 -18.90
CA GLY A 9 -16.40 4.18 -17.58
C GLY A 9 -14.94 3.78 -17.64
N ILE A 10 -14.07 4.55 -17.02
CA ILE A 10 -12.62 4.32 -16.98
C ILE A 10 -12.28 3.09 -16.11
N TYR A 11 -13.02 2.89 -15.03
CA TYR A 11 -12.79 1.82 -14.07
C TYR A 11 -13.60 0.56 -14.35
N THR A 12 -14.85 0.74 -14.82
CA THR A 12 -15.74 -0.40 -15.13
C THR A 12 -15.61 -0.90 -16.57
N GLY A 13 -15.13 -0.07 -17.50
CA GLY A 13 -15.15 -0.36 -18.95
C GLY A 13 -16.56 -0.38 -19.57
N GLN A 14 -17.61 -0.10 -18.79
CA GLN A 14 -18.99 -0.15 -19.26
C GLN A 14 -19.34 1.07 -20.11
N LYS A 15 -19.98 0.82 -21.25
CA LYS A 15 -20.61 1.87 -22.04
C LYS A 15 -21.97 2.22 -21.45
N VAL A 16 -22.18 3.48 -21.19
CA VAL A 16 -23.43 4.01 -20.64
C VAL A 16 -24.04 5.03 -21.60
N LYS A 17 -25.37 5.05 -21.65
CA LYS A 17 -26.12 6.05 -22.39
C LYS A 17 -27.39 6.32 -21.61
N PHE A 18 -27.61 7.58 -21.24
CA PHE A 18 -28.81 7.99 -20.52
C PHE A 18 -29.24 9.40 -20.95
N PRO A 19 -30.57 9.70 -20.88
CA PRO A 19 -31.03 11.05 -21.09
C PRO A 19 -30.72 11.92 -19.89
N PHE A 20 -30.42 13.17 -20.15
CA PHE A 20 -30.31 14.16 -19.09
C PHE A 20 -31.01 15.45 -19.50
N HIS A 21 -31.47 16.19 -18.52
CA HIS A 21 -32.16 17.45 -18.69
C HIS A 21 -31.40 18.55 -17.96
N ILE A 22 -31.19 19.69 -18.64
CA ILE A 22 -30.62 20.89 -18.05
C ILE A 22 -31.69 22.01 -18.15
N SER A 23 -31.92 22.65 -17.01
CA SER A 23 -32.72 23.89 -16.91
C SER A 23 -31.83 25.02 -16.48
N TYR A 24 -32.05 26.19 -17.05
CA TYR A 24 -31.31 27.41 -16.72
C TYR A 24 -32.26 28.47 -16.20
N GLN A 25 -31.88 29.16 -15.16
CA GLN A 25 -32.51 30.40 -14.74
C GLN A 25 -31.68 31.57 -15.27
N TRP A 26 -32.40 32.54 -15.86
CA TRP A 26 -31.78 33.70 -16.50
C TRP A 26 -32.18 34.99 -15.78
N GLU A 27 -31.22 35.86 -15.63
CA GLU A 27 -31.42 37.24 -15.18
C GLU A 27 -30.49 38.17 -15.95
N ASN A 28 -31.06 39.26 -16.51
CA ASN A 28 -30.32 40.26 -17.29
C ASN A 28 -29.43 39.63 -18.41
N ASP A 29 -30.01 38.70 -19.18
CA ASP A 29 -29.37 37.94 -20.27
C ASP A 29 -28.17 37.06 -19.84
N LYS A 30 -28.09 36.77 -18.55
CA LYS A 30 -27.05 35.88 -17.99
C LYS A 30 -27.72 34.70 -17.31
N ILE A 31 -27.06 33.55 -17.43
CA ILE A 31 -27.43 32.36 -16.63
C ILE A 31 -26.96 32.63 -15.21
N ILE A 32 -27.90 32.58 -14.25
CA ILE A 32 -27.62 32.75 -12.83
C ILE A 32 -27.67 31.43 -12.08
N GLU A 33 -28.34 30.43 -12.63
CA GLU A 33 -28.48 29.12 -12.02
C GLU A 33 -28.68 28.05 -13.09
N GLU A 34 -28.10 26.85 -12.86
CA GLU A 34 -28.23 25.69 -13.71
C GLU A 34 -28.70 24.49 -12.87
N PHE A 35 -29.74 23.83 -13.31
CA PHE A 35 -30.26 22.59 -12.72
C PHE A 35 -30.04 21.44 -13.67
N GLN A 36 -29.35 20.40 -13.21
CA GLN A 36 -29.10 19.19 -13.98
C GLN A 36 -29.89 18.02 -13.39
N PHE A 37 -30.62 17.32 -14.24
CA PHE A 37 -31.42 16.16 -13.87
C PHE A 37 -30.96 14.95 -14.69
N PHE A 38 -30.38 13.97 -14.02
CA PHE A 38 -29.91 12.71 -14.61
C PHE A 38 -29.80 11.60 -13.57
N ASP A 39 -29.74 10.37 -14.06
CA ASP A 39 -29.56 9.20 -13.20
C ASP A 39 -28.10 9.11 -12.72
N MET A 40 -27.90 9.18 -11.42
CA MET A 40 -26.58 9.08 -10.78
C MET A 40 -26.04 7.65 -10.71
N TYR A 41 -26.87 6.63 -10.96
CA TYR A 41 -26.49 5.22 -10.77
C TYR A 41 -25.17 4.83 -11.45
N HIS A 42 -24.98 5.27 -12.69
CA HIS A 42 -23.76 4.93 -13.43
C HIS A 42 -22.51 5.64 -12.89
N PHE A 43 -22.67 6.86 -12.38
CA PHE A 43 -21.58 7.61 -11.74
C PHE A 43 -21.20 7.01 -10.38
N GLU A 44 -22.19 6.62 -9.57
CA GLU A 44 -21.97 5.93 -8.31
C GLU A 44 -21.28 4.58 -8.52
N LYS A 45 -21.69 3.82 -9.53
CA LYS A 45 -21.08 2.56 -9.90
C LYS A 45 -19.62 2.73 -10.31
N GLU A 46 -19.31 3.77 -11.08
CA GLU A 46 -17.95 4.10 -11.50
C GLU A 46 -17.10 4.58 -10.32
N ALA A 47 -17.65 5.42 -9.44
CA ALA A 47 -16.99 5.87 -8.21
C ALA A 47 -16.69 4.70 -7.27
N ASN A 48 -17.62 3.76 -7.12
CA ASN A 48 -17.44 2.55 -6.33
C ASN A 48 -16.40 1.60 -6.96
N ALA A 49 -16.37 1.49 -8.28
CA ALA A 49 -15.34 0.73 -9.00
C ALA A 49 -13.95 1.36 -8.84
N LYS A 50 -13.86 2.70 -8.87
CA LYS A 50 -12.64 3.44 -8.54
C LYS A 50 -12.18 3.14 -7.12
N SER A 51 -13.11 3.21 -6.16
CA SER A 51 -12.82 2.90 -4.75
C SER A 51 -12.42 1.45 -4.57
N SER A 52 -13.11 0.52 -5.24
CA SER A 52 -12.78 -0.92 -5.21
C SER A 52 -11.42 -1.19 -5.87
N LYS A 53 -11.10 -0.53 -6.98
CA LYS A 53 -9.79 -0.64 -7.64
C LYS A 53 -8.66 -0.02 -6.80
N ASN A 54 -8.99 1.00 -5.99
CA ASN A 54 -8.09 1.54 -4.99
C ASN A 54 -8.03 0.68 -3.71
N LEU A 55 -9.06 -0.15 -3.44
CA LEU A 55 -9.10 -1.13 -2.35
C LEU A 55 -8.50 -2.48 -2.76
N THR A 56 -8.50 -2.83 -4.06
CA THR A 56 -7.59 -3.83 -4.63
C THR A 56 -6.20 -3.22 -4.80
N ASN A 57 -5.81 -2.43 -3.83
CA ASN A 57 -4.50 -1.82 -3.73
C ASN A 57 -3.51 -2.99 -3.77
N GLU A 58 -2.67 -3.00 -4.76
CA GLU A 58 -1.56 -3.94 -4.89
C GLU A 58 -0.57 -3.80 -3.73
N LYS A 59 -0.83 -2.83 -2.84
CA LYS A 59 -0.02 -2.59 -1.65
C LYS A 59 -0.01 -3.79 -0.74
N VAL A 60 1.17 -4.16 -0.37
CA VAL A 60 1.44 -5.23 0.57
C VAL A 60 2.36 -4.72 1.68
N GLY A 61 2.43 -5.45 2.77
CA GLY A 61 3.36 -5.11 3.84
C GLY A 61 3.69 -6.30 4.70
N PHE A 62 4.73 -6.12 5.49
CA PHE A 62 5.19 -7.08 6.47
C PHE A 62 5.09 -6.46 7.86
N ILE A 63 4.67 -7.26 8.81
CA ILE A 63 4.74 -6.93 10.24
C ILE A 63 5.54 -8.05 10.90
N LEU A 64 6.70 -7.71 11.43
CA LEU A 64 7.56 -8.66 12.12
C LEU A 64 7.67 -8.29 13.60
N GLU A 65 7.55 -9.29 14.46
CA GLU A 65 7.95 -9.17 15.85
C GLU A 65 9.33 -9.82 16.02
N LEU A 66 10.27 -9.04 16.54
CA LEU A 66 11.65 -9.42 16.74
C LEU A 66 11.99 -9.41 18.23
N SER A 67 12.77 -10.38 18.69
CA SER A 67 13.43 -10.30 19.98
C SER A 67 14.92 -10.03 19.79
N VAL A 68 15.47 -9.14 20.62
CA VAL A 68 16.90 -8.85 20.62
C VAL A 68 17.65 -10.01 21.26
N ASN A 69 18.66 -10.54 20.58
CA ASN A 69 19.45 -11.66 21.03
C ASN A 69 20.39 -11.27 22.20
N LYS A 70 20.75 -12.25 23.00
CA LYS A 70 21.67 -12.06 24.13
C LYS A 70 23.03 -11.51 23.66
N GLY A 71 23.53 -10.49 24.35
CA GLY A 71 24.83 -9.87 24.06
C GLY A 71 24.74 -8.58 23.26
N TYR A 72 23.58 -8.22 22.70
CA TYR A 72 23.39 -6.96 22.00
C TYR A 72 22.80 -5.88 22.92
N THR A 73 23.42 -4.71 22.90
CA THR A 73 22.97 -3.52 23.64
C THR A 73 22.01 -2.69 22.79
N LEU A 74 21.26 -1.81 23.41
CA LEU A 74 20.39 -0.86 22.68
C LEU A 74 21.18 -0.01 21.69
N ALA A 75 22.43 0.35 22.01
CA ALA A 75 23.29 1.12 21.10
C ALA A 75 23.64 0.31 19.84
N ASN A 76 24.00 -0.97 20.00
CA ASN A 76 24.26 -1.86 18.84
C ASN A 76 23.01 -2.02 17.97
N VAL A 77 21.86 -2.23 18.62
CA VAL A 77 20.57 -2.34 17.91
C VAL A 77 20.28 -1.09 17.10
N LYS A 78 20.36 0.10 17.70
CA LYS A 78 20.09 1.37 17.00
C LYS A 78 21.02 1.58 15.81
N ALA A 79 22.31 1.34 15.96
CA ALA A 79 23.28 1.46 14.86
C ALA A 79 22.90 0.54 13.68
N LEU A 80 22.59 -0.73 13.96
CA LEU A 80 22.14 -1.66 12.92
C LEU A 80 20.84 -1.18 12.24
N LEU A 81 19.86 -0.70 13.01
CA LEU A 81 18.60 -0.21 12.43
C LEU A 81 18.79 1.02 11.53
N GLU A 82 19.74 1.89 11.84
CA GLU A 82 20.14 3.02 10.99
C GLU A 82 20.75 2.55 9.67
N ASP A 83 21.64 1.55 9.73
CA ASP A 83 22.26 0.97 8.52
C ASP A 83 21.21 0.30 7.63
N LEU A 84 20.33 -0.51 8.20
CA LEU A 84 19.21 -1.16 7.50
C LEU A 84 18.30 -0.14 6.83
N THR A 85 17.89 0.89 7.58
CA THR A 85 17.01 1.94 7.05
C THR A 85 17.68 2.76 5.95
N THR A 86 18.98 3.03 6.08
CA THR A 86 19.75 3.74 5.07
C THR A 86 19.86 2.92 3.79
N PHE A 87 20.12 1.62 3.91
CA PHE A 87 20.14 0.70 2.76
C PHE A 87 18.81 0.67 2.04
N MET A 88 17.69 0.52 2.78
CA MET A 88 16.33 0.52 2.25
C MET A 88 16.03 1.77 1.44
N ARG A 89 16.24 2.95 2.03
CA ARG A 89 15.97 4.24 1.36
C ARG A 89 16.75 4.43 0.08
N LYS A 90 17.96 3.88 0.02
CA LYS A 90 18.82 4.01 -1.16
C LYS A 90 18.45 3.05 -2.29
N ASN A 91 18.05 1.84 -1.96
CA ASN A 91 17.96 0.75 -2.94
C ASN A 91 16.51 0.33 -3.27
N GLU A 92 15.53 0.78 -2.47
CA GLU A 92 14.15 0.29 -2.54
C GLU A 92 13.13 1.45 -2.56
N PRO A 93 13.05 2.20 -3.66
CA PRO A 93 12.21 3.41 -3.74
C PRO A 93 10.71 3.13 -3.68
N ASP A 94 10.28 1.88 -3.93
CA ASP A 94 8.89 1.45 -3.87
C ASP A 94 8.47 0.90 -2.48
N ALA A 95 9.39 0.91 -1.49
CA ALA A 95 9.08 0.78 -0.08
C ALA A 95 8.69 2.16 0.47
N TYR A 96 7.40 2.40 0.69
CA TYR A 96 6.91 3.74 1.03
C TYR A 96 6.74 3.99 2.54
N ASP A 97 6.79 2.94 3.36
CA ASP A 97 6.75 3.02 4.82
C ASP A 97 7.65 1.92 5.40
N TYR A 98 8.56 2.28 6.28
CA TYR A 98 9.53 1.36 6.85
C TYR A 98 9.95 1.87 8.22
N GLY A 99 9.57 1.17 9.26
CA GLY A 99 9.80 1.65 10.61
C GLY A 99 9.99 0.57 11.65
N TYR A 100 10.94 0.81 12.56
CA TYR A 100 11.22 -0.02 13.73
C TYR A 100 10.68 0.65 15.00
N TYR A 101 9.89 -0.09 15.76
CA TYR A 101 9.30 0.34 17.02
C TYR A 101 9.90 -0.47 18.17
N ILE A 102 10.67 0.19 19.01
CA ILE A 102 11.42 -0.45 20.10
C ILE A 102 10.56 -0.41 21.38
N SER A 103 10.36 -1.56 22.04
CA SER A 103 9.69 -1.64 23.33
C SER A 103 10.47 -0.90 24.43
N GLN A 104 9.79 -0.46 25.50
CA GLN A 104 10.41 0.28 26.60
C GLN A 104 11.58 -0.47 27.25
N ASN A 105 11.53 -1.79 27.35
CA ASN A 105 12.61 -2.62 27.89
C ASN A 105 13.69 -2.98 26.88
N SER A 106 13.61 -2.44 25.65
CA SER A 106 14.56 -2.64 24.55
C SER A 106 14.81 -4.10 24.15
N LYS A 107 13.90 -5.01 24.50
CA LYS A 107 14.03 -6.44 24.22
C LYS A 107 13.21 -6.91 23.03
N LYS A 108 12.20 -6.14 22.65
CA LYS A 108 11.31 -6.42 21.54
C LYS A 108 11.30 -5.27 20.55
N ILE A 109 11.23 -5.61 19.29
CA ILE A 109 11.12 -4.65 18.20
C ILE A 109 10.00 -5.11 17.29
N THR A 110 9.10 -4.20 16.95
CA THR A 110 8.12 -4.40 15.88
C THR A 110 8.66 -3.69 14.66
N LEU A 111 8.84 -4.41 13.56
CA LEU A 111 9.15 -3.86 12.25
C LEU A 111 7.86 -3.83 11.43
N ILE A 112 7.57 -2.68 10.85
CA ILE A 112 6.46 -2.50 9.91
C ILE A 112 7.05 -1.99 8.60
N GLU A 113 6.73 -2.71 7.54
CA GLU A 113 7.18 -2.43 6.18
C GLU A 113 5.99 -2.39 5.24
N LYS A 114 5.95 -1.41 4.34
CA LYS A 114 4.87 -1.31 3.35
C LYS A 114 5.46 -1.01 1.98
N TYR A 115 4.98 -1.76 1.00
CA TYR A 115 5.45 -1.76 -0.37
C TYR A 115 4.31 -1.42 -1.33
N LYS A 116 4.65 -0.77 -2.42
CA LYS A 116 3.71 -0.38 -3.47
C LYS A 116 2.94 -1.57 -4.05
N ASN A 117 3.60 -2.71 -4.19
CA ASN A 117 3.06 -3.96 -4.73
C ASN A 117 3.91 -5.16 -4.30
N SER A 118 3.53 -6.35 -4.74
CA SER A 118 4.24 -7.59 -4.44
C SER A 118 5.64 -7.66 -5.03
N GLU A 119 5.86 -7.08 -6.22
CA GLU A 119 7.18 -7.05 -6.87
C GLU A 119 8.19 -6.24 -6.05
N ALA A 120 7.75 -5.11 -5.48
CA ALA A 120 8.60 -4.31 -4.57
C ALA A 120 8.96 -5.07 -3.28
N ALA A 121 8.03 -5.86 -2.74
CA ALA A 121 8.28 -6.70 -1.58
C ALA A 121 9.19 -7.90 -1.90
N ILE A 122 9.09 -8.47 -3.09
CA ILE A 122 10.01 -9.52 -3.59
C ILE A 122 11.42 -8.95 -3.75
N LEU A 123 11.54 -7.75 -4.36
CA LEU A 123 12.83 -7.06 -4.48
C LEU A 123 13.48 -6.84 -3.10
N HIS A 124 12.67 -6.43 -2.09
CA HIS A 124 13.16 -6.32 -0.72
C HIS A 124 13.71 -7.65 -0.19
N ALA A 125 12.95 -8.73 -0.34
CA ALA A 125 13.39 -10.06 0.11
C ALA A 125 14.70 -10.49 -0.57
N ASP A 126 14.83 -10.25 -1.88
CA ASP A 126 16.04 -10.55 -2.65
C ASP A 126 17.23 -9.71 -2.19
N ASN A 127 17.04 -8.40 -1.99
CA ASN A 127 18.07 -7.50 -1.47
C ASN A 127 18.52 -7.89 -0.06
N PHE A 128 17.58 -8.30 0.78
CA PHE A 128 17.87 -8.75 2.13
C PHE A 128 18.70 -10.04 2.13
N GLU A 129 18.27 -11.05 1.37
CA GLU A 129 18.94 -12.36 1.31
C GLU A 129 20.33 -12.32 0.69
N ASN A 130 20.46 -11.55 -0.40
CA ASN A 130 21.72 -11.50 -1.17
C ASN A 130 22.61 -10.33 -0.75
N GLY A 131 22.12 -9.45 0.10
CA GLY A 131 22.81 -8.25 0.55
C GLY A 131 23.62 -8.43 1.84
N PRO A 132 24.28 -7.36 2.28
CA PRO A 132 25.12 -7.40 3.47
C PRO A 132 24.33 -7.46 4.79
N ASN A 133 23.01 -7.27 4.74
CA ASN A 133 22.18 -6.98 5.91
C ASN A 133 21.61 -8.23 6.59
N MET A 134 21.44 -9.33 5.86
CA MET A 134 20.82 -10.56 6.39
C MET A 134 21.59 -11.11 7.60
N LYS A 135 22.90 -11.26 7.48
CA LYS A 135 23.69 -11.82 8.57
C LYS A 135 23.67 -10.95 9.83
N PRO A 136 23.97 -9.64 9.80
CA PRO A 136 23.87 -8.79 10.98
C PRO A 136 22.48 -8.77 11.60
N PHE A 137 21.42 -8.82 10.78
CA PHE A 137 20.04 -8.87 11.24
C PHE A 137 19.76 -10.15 12.03
N LEU A 138 20.08 -11.32 11.48
CA LEU A 138 19.85 -12.62 12.11
C LEU A 138 20.77 -12.86 13.34
N ASP A 139 21.97 -12.30 13.35
CA ASP A 139 22.84 -12.32 14.53
C ASP A 139 22.24 -11.50 15.68
N THR A 140 21.60 -10.36 15.36
CA THR A 140 21.06 -9.43 16.35
C THR A 140 19.64 -9.77 16.80
N PHE A 141 18.83 -10.34 15.91
CA PHE A 141 17.41 -10.58 16.15
C PHE A 141 17.01 -12.04 15.93
N THR A 142 16.02 -12.47 16.71
CA THR A 142 15.22 -13.66 16.44
C THR A 142 13.83 -13.23 16.02
N ILE A 143 13.37 -13.65 14.85
CA ILE A 143 12.01 -13.43 14.36
C ILE A 143 11.05 -14.28 15.22
N LYS A 144 10.05 -13.65 15.83
CA LYS A 144 9.04 -14.30 16.67
C LYS A 144 7.72 -14.46 15.95
N SER A 145 7.39 -13.52 15.09
CA SER A 145 6.23 -13.58 14.22
C SER A 145 6.54 -12.81 12.93
N PHE A 146 5.93 -13.27 11.83
CA PHE A 146 6.01 -12.61 10.54
C PHE A 146 4.63 -12.69 9.90
N ILE A 147 3.97 -11.54 9.71
CA ILE A 147 2.64 -11.42 9.16
C ILE A 147 2.73 -10.70 7.82
N LEU A 148 2.12 -11.28 6.79
CA LEU A 148 1.91 -10.64 5.49
C LEU A 148 0.54 -9.95 5.49
N ILE A 149 0.51 -8.67 5.13
CA ILE A 149 -0.72 -7.88 5.02
C ILE A 149 -0.91 -7.36 3.60
N GLY A 150 -2.18 -7.16 3.22
CA GLY A 150 -2.54 -6.65 1.91
C GLY A 150 -2.87 -7.73 0.88
N ASN A 151 -3.06 -7.32 -0.38
CA ASN A 151 -3.43 -8.22 -1.48
C ASN A 151 -2.16 -8.71 -2.22
N SER A 152 -1.50 -9.69 -1.62
CA SER A 152 -0.23 -10.22 -2.12
C SER A 152 -0.41 -11.24 -3.25
N SER A 153 0.55 -11.25 -4.18
CA SER A 153 0.64 -12.27 -5.23
C SER A 153 1.00 -13.65 -4.66
N GLU A 154 0.64 -14.70 -5.39
CA GLU A 154 1.06 -16.06 -5.02
C GLU A 154 2.58 -16.23 -5.05
N GLU A 155 3.28 -15.52 -5.94
CA GLU A 155 4.73 -15.50 -6.00
C GLU A 155 5.32 -14.98 -4.70
N LEU A 156 4.84 -13.81 -4.19
CA LEU A 156 5.29 -13.25 -2.92
C LEU A 156 5.01 -14.22 -1.76
N LYS A 157 3.79 -14.78 -1.67
CA LYS A 157 3.44 -15.75 -0.63
C LYS A 157 4.40 -16.95 -0.61
N ASN A 158 4.69 -17.50 -1.80
CA ASN A 158 5.62 -18.63 -1.93
C ASN A 158 7.05 -18.22 -1.55
N ARG A 159 7.47 -17.00 -1.91
CA ARG A 159 8.80 -16.47 -1.66
C ARG A 159 9.10 -16.33 -0.17
N ILE A 160 8.13 -15.87 0.60
CA ILE A 160 8.32 -15.61 2.04
C ILE A 160 7.89 -16.78 2.95
N LYS A 161 7.32 -17.83 2.38
CA LYS A 161 6.85 -19.00 3.14
C LYS A 161 7.94 -19.66 3.99
N ALA A 162 9.18 -19.63 3.53
CA ALA A 162 10.32 -20.17 4.25
C ALA A 162 10.63 -19.47 5.58
N TYR A 163 10.12 -18.24 5.77
CA TYR A 163 10.29 -17.47 7.00
C TYR A 163 9.20 -17.72 8.06
N GLY A 164 8.30 -18.69 7.84
CA GLY A 164 7.24 -19.01 8.79
C GLY A 164 6.13 -17.96 8.85
N VAL A 165 5.79 -17.39 7.70
CA VAL A 165 4.73 -16.38 7.56
C VAL A 165 3.36 -16.96 7.82
N GLU A 166 2.53 -16.25 8.59
CA GLU A 166 1.12 -16.51 8.85
C GLU A 166 0.21 -15.62 7.97
#